data_327c9b176ccf9ac01003cdbbcc1c77fb
#
_entry.id   327c9b176ccf9ac01003cdbbcc1c77fb
#
_cell.length_a   1.000
_cell.length_b   1.000
_cell.length_c   1.000
_cell.angle_alpha   90.00
_cell.angle_beta   90.00
_cell.angle_gamma   90.00
#
_symmetry.space_group_name_H-M   'P 1'
#
loop_
_entity.id
_entity.type
_entity.pdbx_description
1 polymer ?
#
loop_
_entity_poly.entity_id
_entity_poly.type
_entity_poly.pdbx_seq_one_letter_code
_entity_poly.pdbx_strand_id
1 'polypeptide(L)'
;LILDLSNRVLREVVVRAKNIERKADRFIMSVMPSAGKDGTELLSQAPGVWLSDGTISINGAQGAKVFVDDREIRLTGEELLAYLRSLKSEDIKRIEVIPIAGVEYEASTKGGVIKISLRQRPDNGMQGYVSLGTSLSPSLQGYIPSASVNARVGKWSLNGAVSGTFTPRDKGEMNSNREYGTVGNKFVSQSLYDTD
;
A
#
# COMPACT_ATOMS: atom_id res chain seq x y z
N LEU A 1 -16.79 12.54 -64.45
CA LEU A 1 -17.25 12.43 -63.03
C LEU A 1 -16.02 12.24 -62.16
N ILE A 2 -15.56 13.33 -61.52
CA ILE A 2 -14.40 13.27 -60.61
C ILE A 2 -14.96 13.13 -59.23
N LEU A 3 -14.75 11.97 -58.55
CA LEU A 3 -15.05 11.72 -57.18
C LEU A 3 -13.89 12.32 -56.33
N ASP A 4 -14.18 13.41 -55.68
CA ASP A 4 -13.29 14.02 -54.66
C ASP A 4 -13.39 13.20 -53.37
N LEU A 5 -12.42 12.36 -53.14
CA LEU A 5 -12.24 11.66 -51.89
C LEU A 5 -11.61 12.61 -50.87
N SER A 6 -12.44 13.41 -50.21
CA SER A 6 -12.00 14.20 -49.07
C SER A 6 -11.53 13.30 -47.93
N ASN A 7 -10.24 13.19 -47.84
CA ASN A 7 -9.54 12.45 -46.79
C ASN A 7 -9.79 13.13 -45.41
N ARG A 8 -10.90 12.77 -44.74
CA ARG A 8 -11.17 13.19 -43.38
C ARG A 8 -10.21 12.42 -42.45
N VAL A 9 -9.08 13.03 -42.18
CA VAL A 9 -8.22 12.60 -41.08
C VAL A 9 -9.01 12.77 -39.78
N LEU A 10 -9.57 11.69 -39.26
CA LEU A 10 -10.11 11.66 -37.93
C LEU A 10 -8.92 11.87 -36.97
N ARG A 11 -8.83 13.07 -36.41
CA ARG A 11 -7.90 13.30 -35.30
C ARG A 11 -8.33 12.40 -34.16
N GLU A 12 -7.49 11.46 -33.80
CA GLU A 12 -7.65 10.63 -32.62
C GLU A 12 -7.71 11.56 -31.41
N VAL A 13 -8.91 11.67 -30.82
CA VAL A 13 -9.10 12.39 -29.57
C VAL A 13 -8.67 11.42 -28.47
N VAL A 14 -7.40 11.49 -28.08
CA VAL A 14 -6.91 10.80 -26.89
C VAL A 14 -7.50 11.47 -25.67
N VAL A 15 -8.65 10.99 -25.20
CA VAL A 15 -9.22 11.37 -23.92
C VAL A 15 -8.36 10.74 -22.83
N ARG A 16 -7.36 11.46 -22.37
CA ARG A 16 -6.65 11.11 -21.13
C ARG A 16 -7.62 11.34 -19.98
N ALA A 17 -8.24 10.30 -19.50
CA ALA A 17 -9.01 10.36 -18.26
C ALA A 17 -8.08 10.89 -17.16
N LYS A 18 -8.43 12.02 -16.53
CA LYS A 18 -7.75 12.51 -15.34
C LYS A 18 -8.04 11.50 -14.24
N ASN A 19 -7.05 10.71 -13.86
CA ASN A 19 -7.18 9.74 -12.77
C ASN A 19 -7.43 10.42 -11.42
N ILE A 20 -7.15 11.72 -11.31
CA ILE A 20 -7.31 12.53 -10.09
C ILE A 20 -8.27 13.67 -10.38
N GLU A 21 -9.37 13.71 -9.65
CA GLU A 21 -10.35 14.78 -9.63
C GLU A 21 -10.22 15.55 -8.31
N ARG A 22 -10.13 16.88 -8.38
CA ARG A 22 -10.12 17.74 -7.21
C ARG A 22 -11.51 18.32 -6.99
N LYS A 23 -12.07 18.07 -5.82
CA LYS A 23 -13.27 18.74 -5.31
C LYS A 23 -12.90 19.81 -4.27
N ALA A 24 -13.90 20.57 -3.82
CA ALA A 24 -13.67 21.64 -2.85
C ALA A 24 -13.09 21.14 -1.52
N ASP A 25 -13.48 19.94 -1.08
CA ASP A 25 -13.17 19.36 0.22
C ASP A 25 -12.26 18.11 0.14
N ARG A 26 -12.07 17.55 -1.05
CA ARG A 26 -11.38 16.25 -1.22
C ARG A 26 -10.73 16.09 -2.58
N PHE A 27 -9.80 15.16 -2.63
CA PHE A 27 -9.25 14.61 -3.87
C PHE A 27 -9.81 13.22 -4.10
N ILE A 28 -10.21 12.93 -5.33
CA ILE A 28 -10.71 11.62 -5.73
C ILE A 28 -9.76 11.05 -6.77
N MET A 29 -9.12 9.94 -6.44
CA MET A 29 -8.27 9.21 -7.36
C MET A 29 -9.02 7.96 -7.83
N SER A 30 -9.34 7.90 -9.12
CA SER A 30 -9.88 6.70 -9.76
C SER A 30 -8.75 5.72 -10.03
N VAL A 31 -8.91 4.49 -9.57
CA VAL A 31 -7.89 3.45 -9.70
C VAL A 31 -8.19 2.61 -10.94
N MET A 32 -7.22 2.53 -11.84
CA MET A 32 -7.23 1.57 -12.94
C MET A 32 -6.54 0.28 -12.48
N PRO A 33 -7.12 -0.89 -12.78
CA PRO A 33 -6.46 -2.15 -12.49
C PRO A 33 -5.07 -2.19 -13.12
N SER A 34 -4.07 -2.47 -12.32
CA SER A 34 -2.67 -2.55 -12.75
C SER A 34 -1.98 -3.66 -12.00
N ALA A 35 -1.48 -4.65 -12.71
CA ALA A 35 -0.82 -5.78 -12.10
C ALA A 35 0.33 -5.35 -11.18
N GLY A 36 0.39 -5.94 -10.00
CA GLY A 36 1.46 -5.76 -9.04
C GLY A 36 1.32 -4.56 -8.11
N LYS A 37 0.36 -3.65 -8.31
CA LYS A 37 0.15 -2.53 -7.37
C LYS A 37 -0.79 -2.91 -6.24
N ASP A 38 -0.44 -2.48 -5.06
CA ASP A 38 -1.24 -2.65 -3.85
C ASP A 38 -1.75 -1.32 -3.27
N GLY A 39 -2.54 -1.41 -2.20
CA GLY A 39 -3.14 -0.24 -1.58
C GLY A 39 -2.12 0.76 -1.03
N THR A 40 -0.95 0.32 -0.57
CA THR A 40 0.09 1.23 -0.06
C THR A 40 0.73 2.02 -1.20
N GLU A 41 1.03 1.37 -2.32
CA GLU A 41 1.55 2.05 -3.51
C GLU A 41 0.54 3.02 -4.11
N LEU A 42 -0.74 2.65 -4.14
CA LEU A 42 -1.80 3.53 -4.61
C LEU A 42 -1.98 4.75 -3.70
N LEU A 43 -1.90 4.55 -2.37
CA LEU A 43 -1.98 5.65 -1.42
C LEU A 43 -0.79 6.60 -1.53
N SER A 44 0.41 6.10 -1.78
CA SER A 44 1.59 6.95 -1.99
C SER A 44 1.49 7.81 -3.26
N GLN A 45 0.65 7.41 -4.22
CA GLN A 45 0.36 8.18 -5.43
C GLN A 45 -0.79 9.20 -5.23
N ALA A 46 -1.52 9.08 -4.12
CA ALA A 46 -2.65 9.98 -3.82
C ALA A 46 -2.14 11.36 -3.39
N PRO A 47 -2.75 12.46 -3.85
CA PRO A 47 -2.31 13.81 -3.53
C PRO A 47 -2.29 14.09 -2.03
N GLY A 48 -1.16 14.57 -1.53
CA GLY A 48 -0.98 14.98 -0.15
C GLY A 48 -0.88 13.85 0.86
N VAL A 49 -0.84 12.59 0.43
CA VAL A 49 -0.69 11.44 1.31
C VAL A 49 0.78 11.04 1.42
N TRP A 50 1.22 10.83 2.65
CA TRP A 50 2.56 10.36 2.99
C TRP A 50 2.46 9.16 3.92
N LEU A 51 3.21 8.11 3.59
CA LEU A 51 3.32 6.90 4.41
C LEU A 51 4.74 6.86 4.98
N SER A 52 4.87 6.83 6.30
CA SER A 52 6.14 6.70 6.99
C SER A 52 5.94 5.90 8.27
N ASP A 53 6.78 4.89 8.46
CA ASP A 53 6.86 4.08 9.69
C ASP A 53 5.49 3.62 10.23
N GLY A 54 4.64 3.12 9.34
CA GLY A 54 3.31 2.65 9.72
C GLY A 54 2.30 3.77 10.00
N THR A 55 2.68 5.03 9.79
CA THR A 55 1.80 6.17 9.99
C THR A 55 1.40 6.79 8.65
N ILE A 56 0.13 7.10 8.52
CA ILE A 56 -0.40 7.82 7.35
C ILE A 56 -0.65 9.26 7.75
N SER A 57 -0.10 10.19 6.96
CA SER A 57 -0.33 11.62 7.12
C SER A 57 -0.92 12.22 5.84
N ILE A 58 -1.75 13.24 6.01
CA ILE A 58 -2.35 14.01 4.91
C ILE A 58 -1.91 15.47 5.06
N ASN A 59 -1.20 15.99 4.07
CA ASN A 59 -0.64 17.36 4.08
C ASN A 59 0.20 17.66 5.34
N GLY A 60 0.89 16.65 5.88
CA GLY A 60 1.70 16.77 7.10
C GLY A 60 0.93 16.54 8.41
N ALA A 61 -0.40 16.49 8.39
CA ALA A 61 -1.20 16.13 9.57
C ALA A 61 -1.18 14.61 9.76
N GLN A 62 -0.68 14.16 10.90
CA GLN A 62 -0.60 12.72 11.24
C GLN A 62 -1.91 12.19 11.80
N GLY A 63 -2.08 10.86 11.73
CA GLY A 63 -3.24 10.19 12.32
C GLY A 63 -4.48 10.24 11.42
N ALA A 64 -4.29 10.15 10.11
CA ALA A 64 -5.38 9.99 9.16
C ALA A 64 -6.16 8.71 9.46
N LYS A 65 -7.49 8.81 9.51
CA LYS A 65 -8.37 7.64 9.63
C LYS A 65 -8.61 7.03 8.26
N VAL A 66 -8.58 5.70 8.20
CA VAL A 66 -8.79 4.94 6.97
C VAL A 66 -10.15 4.26 7.03
N PHE A 67 -10.94 4.43 5.98
CA PHE A 67 -12.22 3.77 5.79
C PHE A 67 -12.18 2.92 4.52
N VAL A 68 -12.69 1.70 4.60
CA VAL A 68 -12.87 0.81 3.46
C VAL A 68 -14.35 0.46 3.35
N ASP A 69 -14.99 0.80 2.22
CA ASP A 69 -16.43 0.67 2.00
C ASP A 69 -17.25 1.24 3.17
N ASP A 70 -16.91 2.47 3.59
CA ASP A 70 -17.53 3.22 4.68
C ASP A 70 -17.35 2.61 6.10
N ARG A 71 -16.50 1.59 6.25
CA ARG A 71 -16.14 1.01 7.55
C ARG A 71 -14.78 1.52 7.99
N GLU A 72 -14.70 2.07 9.19
CA GLU A 72 -13.43 2.49 9.79
C GLU A 72 -12.53 1.29 10.06
N ILE A 73 -11.30 1.34 9.56
CA ILE A 73 -10.25 0.37 9.83
C ILE A 73 -9.48 0.84 11.06
N ARG A 74 -9.68 0.16 12.18
CA ARG A 74 -9.06 0.50 13.47
C ARG A 74 -7.71 -0.17 13.69
N LEU A 75 -7.00 -0.43 12.61
CA LEU A 75 -5.63 -0.90 12.64
C LEU A 75 -4.67 0.29 12.63
N THR A 76 -3.50 0.14 13.23
CA THR A 76 -2.47 1.17 13.30
C THR A 76 -1.10 0.56 12.97
N GLY A 77 -0.15 1.41 12.62
CA GLY A 77 1.23 0.98 12.38
C GLY A 77 1.34 -0.07 11.27
N GLU A 78 2.16 -1.06 11.52
CA GLU A 78 2.45 -2.15 10.58
C GLU A 78 1.23 -3.01 10.23
N GLU A 79 0.28 -3.15 11.16
CA GLU A 79 -0.95 -3.91 10.90
C GLU A 79 -1.81 -3.23 9.83
N LEU A 80 -1.91 -1.90 9.90
CA LEU A 80 -2.61 -1.11 8.87
C LEU A 80 -1.92 -1.22 7.52
N LEU A 81 -0.59 -1.12 7.49
CA LEU A 81 0.17 -1.28 6.25
C LEU A 81 0.02 -2.68 5.66
N ALA A 82 0.09 -3.72 6.50
CA ALA A 82 -0.12 -5.11 6.06
C ALA A 82 -1.52 -5.30 5.46
N TYR A 83 -2.54 -4.73 6.09
CA TYR A 83 -3.90 -4.74 5.56
C TYR A 83 -3.99 -4.01 4.20
N LEU A 84 -3.40 -2.82 4.09
CA LEU A 84 -3.40 -2.05 2.84
C LEU A 84 -2.64 -2.77 1.72
N ARG A 85 -1.54 -3.46 2.02
CA ARG A 85 -0.81 -4.31 1.05
C ARG A 85 -1.66 -5.49 0.56
N SER A 86 -2.58 -5.97 1.39
CA SER A 86 -3.49 -7.05 0.98
C SER A 86 -4.55 -6.59 -0.04
N LEU A 87 -4.85 -5.29 -0.10
CA LEU A 87 -5.77 -4.72 -1.10
C LEU A 87 -5.03 -4.53 -2.42
N LYS A 88 -5.50 -5.17 -3.47
CA LYS A 88 -4.90 -5.03 -4.81
C LYS A 88 -5.61 -3.96 -5.63
N SER A 89 -4.89 -3.40 -6.59
CA SER A 89 -5.42 -2.37 -7.49
C SER A 89 -6.68 -2.82 -8.23
N GLU A 90 -6.77 -4.12 -8.53
CA GLU A 90 -7.91 -4.74 -9.18
C GLU A 90 -9.18 -4.66 -8.34
N ASP A 91 -9.04 -4.69 -7.03
CA ASP A 91 -10.16 -4.64 -6.08
C ASP A 91 -10.53 -3.22 -5.70
N ILE A 92 -9.63 -2.26 -5.86
CA ILE A 92 -9.87 -0.86 -5.51
C ILE A 92 -10.50 -0.12 -6.69
N LYS A 93 -11.64 0.52 -6.46
CA LYS A 93 -12.34 1.35 -7.44
C LYS A 93 -11.83 2.79 -7.43
N ARG A 94 -11.74 3.37 -6.24
CA ARG A 94 -11.29 4.76 -6.03
C ARG A 94 -10.77 4.97 -4.62
N ILE A 95 -9.92 5.97 -4.50
CA ILE A 95 -9.42 6.47 -3.22
C ILE A 95 -9.81 7.94 -3.11
N GLU A 96 -10.45 8.31 -2.01
CA GLU A 96 -10.78 9.69 -1.69
C GLU A 96 -9.91 10.15 -0.52
N VAL A 97 -9.25 11.28 -0.68
CA VAL A 97 -8.43 11.91 0.36
C VAL A 97 -9.13 13.18 0.82
N ILE A 98 -9.51 13.23 2.08
CA ILE A 98 -10.22 14.34 2.71
C ILE A 98 -9.28 14.96 3.75
N PRO A 99 -8.58 16.07 3.42
CA PRO A 99 -7.58 16.65 4.31
C PRO A 99 -8.17 17.20 5.61
N ILE A 100 -9.40 17.72 5.55
CA ILE A 100 -10.10 18.27 6.71
C ILE A 100 -11.37 17.44 6.90
N ALA A 101 -11.41 16.67 7.98
CA ALA A 101 -12.59 15.89 8.33
C ALA A 101 -13.76 16.82 8.62
N GLY A 102 -14.88 16.60 7.91
CA GLY A 102 -16.12 17.32 8.15
C GLY A 102 -16.82 16.83 9.43
N VAL A 103 -17.95 17.45 9.74
CA VAL A 103 -18.78 17.12 10.91
C VAL A 103 -19.35 15.70 10.91
N GLU A 104 -19.28 15.03 9.77
CA GLU A 104 -19.69 13.64 9.58
C GLU A 104 -18.70 12.63 10.19
N TYR A 105 -17.49 13.08 10.51
CA TYR A 105 -16.44 12.28 11.15
C TYR A 105 -16.27 12.70 12.60
N GLU A 106 -15.81 11.78 13.45
CA GLU A 106 -15.57 12.10 14.86
C GLU A 106 -14.64 13.30 15.02
N ALA A 107 -14.93 14.18 15.98
CA ALA A 107 -14.13 15.36 16.31
C ALA A 107 -12.66 15.05 16.65
N SER A 108 -12.36 13.79 16.95
CA SER A 108 -10.99 13.29 17.21
C SER A 108 -10.15 13.15 15.93
N THR A 109 -10.75 13.25 14.76
CA THR A 109 -10.07 13.04 13.47
C THR A 109 -9.30 14.29 13.04
N LYS A 110 -8.16 14.53 13.66
CA LYS A 110 -7.30 15.69 13.36
C LYS A 110 -6.44 15.51 12.09
N GLY A 111 -6.16 14.27 11.70
CA GLY A 111 -5.25 13.95 10.60
C GLY A 111 -5.92 13.80 9.22
N GLY A 112 -7.21 14.11 9.11
CA GLY A 112 -7.98 13.91 7.88
C GLY A 112 -8.47 12.47 7.71
N VAL A 113 -9.11 12.20 6.57
CA VAL A 113 -9.74 10.91 6.27
C VAL A 113 -9.34 10.40 4.90
N ILE A 114 -9.07 9.11 4.81
CA ILE A 114 -8.89 8.40 3.56
C ILE A 114 -10.03 7.39 3.42
N LYS A 115 -10.76 7.47 2.31
CA LYS A 115 -11.82 6.51 1.96
C LYS A 115 -11.38 5.68 0.76
N ILE A 116 -11.34 4.38 0.94
CA ILE A 116 -11.07 3.41 -0.11
C ILE A 116 -12.40 2.74 -0.46
N SER A 117 -12.86 2.94 -1.68
CA SER A 117 -14.04 2.23 -2.19
C SER A 117 -13.59 1.04 -3.00
N LEU A 118 -14.06 -0.13 -2.63
CA LEU A 118 -13.77 -1.36 -3.36
C LEU A 118 -14.67 -1.47 -4.58
N ARG A 119 -14.21 -2.23 -5.55
CA ARG A 119 -14.92 -2.52 -6.78
C ARG A 119 -15.98 -3.58 -6.48
N GLN A 120 -17.23 -3.16 -6.43
CA GLN A 120 -18.32 -4.11 -6.29
C GLN A 120 -18.45 -4.89 -7.60
N ARG A 121 -18.30 -6.19 -7.51
CA ARG A 121 -18.62 -7.08 -8.63
C ARG A 121 -20.11 -7.39 -8.56
N PRO A 122 -20.86 -7.17 -9.66
CA PRO A 122 -22.30 -7.39 -9.67
C PRO A 122 -22.68 -8.86 -9.54
N ASP A 123 -21.76 -9.77 -9.83
CA ASP A 123 -22.05 -11.19 -9.96
C ASP A 123 -21.73 -11.97 -8.67
N ASN A 124 -22.57 -12.96 -8.39
CA ASN A 124 -22.25 -13.99 -7.42
C ASN A 124 -21.01 -14.73 -7.88
N GLY A 125 -20.05 -14.90 -7.01
CA GLY A 125 -18.84 -15.57 -7.37
C GLY A 125 -17.81 -15.55 -6.25
N MET A 126 -16.77 -16.34 -6.46
CA MET A 126 -15.60 -16.38 -5.59
C MET A 126 -14.37 -16.06 -6.42
N GLN A 127 -13.56 -15.17 -5.91
CA GLN A 127 -12.26 -14.87 -6.46
C GLN A 127 -11.24 -14.91 -5.34
N GLY A 128 -10.12 -15.55 -5.61
CA GLY A 128 -8.96 -15.53 -4.73
C GLY A 128 -7.70 -15.40 -5.57
N TYR A 129 -6.65 -14.97 -4.91
CA TYR A 129 -5.32 -15.06 -5.49
C TYR A 129 -4.31 -15.46 -4.41
N VAL A 130 -3.23 -16.05 -4.87
CA VAL A 130 -2.07 -16.38 -4.05
C VAL A 130 -0.86 -15.73 -4.70
N SER A 131 -0.04 -15.06 -3.92
CA SER A 131 1.20 -14.48 -4.42
C SER A 131 2.36 -14.83 -3.48
N LEU A 132 3.53 -14.98 -4.07
CA LEU A 132 4.79 -15.18 -3.36
C LEU A 132 5.72 -14.03 -3.76
N GLY A 133 5.94 -13.11 -2.84
CA GLY A 133 6.98 -12.10 -2.96
C GLY A 133 8.32 -12.66 -2.49
N THR A 134 9.41 -12.24 -3.11
CA THR A 134 10.76 -12.53 -2.64
C THR A 134 11.50 -11.23 -2.44
N SER A 135 12.18 -11.09 -1.30
CA SER A 135 13.10 -9.99 -1.05
C SER A 135 14.52 -10.54 -1.15
N LEU A 136 15.26 -10.05 -2.13
CA LEU A 136 16.65 -10.44 -2.35
C LEU A 136 17.55 -9.27 -1.99
N SER A 137 18.26 -9.39 -0.89
CA SER A 137 19.33 -8.48 -0.48
C SER A 137 20.61 -9.31 -0.29
N PRO A 138 21.80 -8.75 -0.48
CA PRO A 138 23.05 -9.48 -0.26
C PRO A 138 23.19 -10.10 1.13
N SER A 139 22.51 -9.53 2.13
CA SER A 139 22.57 -9.97 3.53
C SER A 139 21.24 -10.49 4.08
N LEU A 140 20.15 -10.45 3.33
CA LEU A 140 18.84 -10.89 3.80
C LEU A 140 18.00 -11.43 2.66
N GLN A 141 17.66 -12.71 2.74
CA GLN A 141 16.69 -13.33 1.84
C GLN A 141 15.38 -13.51 2.60
N GLY A 142 14.28 -13.09 2.02
CA GLY A 142 12.97 -13.22 2.64
C GLY A 142 11.90 -13.66 1.65
N TYR A 143 10.90 -14.38 2.15
CA TYR A 143 9.73 -14.78 1.40
C TYR A 143 8.50 -14.11 2.01
N ILE A 144 7.65 -13.54 1.16
CA ILE A 144 6.42 -12.86 1.56
C ILE A 144 5.25 -13.53 0.86
N PRO A 145 4.78 -14.68 1.38
CA PRO A 145 3.55 -15.28 0.88
C PRO A 145 2.35 -14.43 1.26
N SER A 146 1.41 -14.27 0.34
CA SER A 146 0.12 -13.69 0.62
C SER A 146 -0.98 -14.41 -0.14
N ALA A 147 -2.16 -14.47 0.48
CA ALA A 147 -3.36 -15.00 -0.14
C ALA A 147 -4.56 -14.13 0.21
N SER A 148 -5.48 -13.96 -0.71
CA SER A 148 -6.75 -13.32 -0.45
C SER A 148 -7.88 -14.06 -1.13
N VAL A 149 -9.07 -13.97 -0.51
CA VAL A 149 -10.30 -14.49 -1.04
C VAL A 149 -11.40 -13.46 -0.89
N ASN A 150 -12.16 -13.27 -1.96
CA ASN A 150 -13.37 -12.46 -2.00
C ASN A 150 -14.49 -13.33 -2.54
N ALA A 151 -15.51 -13.55 -1.75
CA ALA A 151 -16.67 -14.33 -2.14
C ALA A 151 -17.94 -13.49 -1.97
N ARG A 152 -18.84 -13.59 -2.92
CA ARG A 152 -20.16 -12.98 -2.85
C ARG A 152 -21.24 -13.99 -3.25
N VAL A 153 -22.22 -14.13 -2.37
CA VAL A 153 -23.39 -14.98 -2.60
C VAL A 153 -24.62 -14.19 -2.22
N GLY A 154 -25.37 -13.72 -3.19
CA GLY A 154 -26.56 -12.88 -3.00
C GLY A 154 -26.22 -11.57 -2.26
N LYS A 155 -26.78 -11.42 -1.04
CA LYS A 155 -26.55 -10.24 -0.20
C LYS A 155 -25.30 -10.37 0.71
N TRP A 156 -24.68 -11.52 0.74
CA TRP A 156 -23.53 -11.79 1.58
C TRP A 156 -22.22 -11.56 0.82
N SER A 157 -21.28 -10.86 1.43
CA SER A 157 -19.93 -10.74 0.94
C SER A 157 -18.94 -11.15 2.04
N LEU A 158 -18.01 -12.00 1.68
CA LEU A 158 -16.91 -12.44 2.53
C LEU A 158 -15.61 -11.97 1.90
N ASN A 159 -14.80 -11.25 2.67
CA ASN A 159 -13.46 -10.85 2.27
C ASN A 159 -12.48 -11.37 3.32
N GLY A 160 -11.43 -12.02 2.87
CA GLY A 160 -10.35 -12.50 3.72
C GLY A 160 -9.01 -12.32 3.05
N ALA A 161 -8.00 -11.91 3.80
CA ALA A 161 -6.64 -11.83 3.34
C ALA A 161 -5.69 -12.28 4.44
N VAL A 162 -4.63 -12.96 4.04
CA VAL A 162 -3.53 -13.37 4.92
C VAL A 162 -2.21 -13.09 4.23
N SER A 163 -1.27 -12.55 4.96
CA SER A 163 0.11 -12.37 4.51
C SER A 163 1.06 -12.71 5.65
N GLY A 164 2.25 -13.16 5.29
CA GLY A 164 3.30 -13.47 6.25
C GLY A 164 4.64 -13.06 5.69
N THR A 165 5.60 -12.79 6.57
CA THR A 165 6.99 -12.56 6.19
C THR A 165 7.84 -13.63 6.85
N PHE A 166 8.57 -14.39 6.06
CA PHE A 166 9.53 -15.37 6.51
C PHE A 166 10.91 -14.89 6.14
N THR A 167 11.70 -14.57 7.15
CA THR A 167 13.13 -14.25 7.00
C THR A 167 13.90 -15.41 7.59
N PRO A 168 14.67 -16.19 6.79
CA PRO A 168 15.60 -17.16 7.36
C PRO A 168 16.54 -16.40 8.26
N ARG A 169 16.71 -16.86 9.49
CA ARG A 169 17.72 -16.31 10.39
C ARG A 169 19.08 -16.61 9.80
N ASP A 170 19.79 -15.59 9.37
CA ASP A 170 21.22 -15.70 9.17
C ASP A 170 21.88 -15.73 10.54
N LYS A 171 22.67 -16.78 10.79
CA LYS A 171 23.55 -16.81 11.93
C LYS A 171 24.65 -15.79 11.68
N GLY A 172 24.48 -14.61 12.23
CA GLY A 172 25.48 -13.55 12.13
C GLY A 172 26.59 -13.79 13.14
N GLU A 173 27.74 -14.28 12.71
CA GLU A 173 28.97 -14.19 13.48
C GLU A 173 29.48 -12.76 13.44
N MET A 174 29.34 -12.03 14.55
CA MET A 174 29.96 -10.73 14.72
C MET A 174 31.32 -10.88 15.41
N ASN A 175 32.37 -10.81 14.62
CA ASN A 175 33.75 -10.85 15.14
C ASN A 175 34.22 -9.39 15.33
N SER A 176 34.32 -8.94 16.56
CA SER A 176 34.77 -7.59 16.89
C SER A 176 36.15 -7.66 17.56
N ASN A 177 37.18 -7.24 16.85
CA ASN A 177 38.52 -7.06 17.37
C ASN A 177 38.74 -5.57 17.74
N ARG A 178 38.95 -5.29 19.00
CA ARG A 178 39.34 -3.94 19.47
C ARG A 178 40.73 -4.01 20.07
N GLU A 179 41.65 -3.22 19.52
CA GLU A 179 42.96 -3.00 20.07
C GLU A 179 42.99 -1.72 20.90
N TYR A 180 43.38 -1.83 22.18
CA TYR A 180 43.61 -0.68 23.05
C TYR A 180 45.06 -0.69 23.52
N GLY A 181 45.71 0.45 23.52
CA GLY A 181 47.01 0.55 24.15
C GLY A 181 47.80 1.77 23.73
N THR A 182 48.64 2.22 24.63
CA THR A 182 49.76 3.18 24.39
C THR A 182 51.00 2.39 24.02
N VAL A 183 51.99 3.04 23.44
CA VAL A 183 53.25 2.44 23.00
C VAL A 183 53.87 1.65 24.19
N GLY A 184 53.80 0.29 24.10
CA GLY A 184 54.37 -0.61 25.11
C GLY A 184 53.42 -1.63 25.72
N ASN A 185 52.09 -1.40 25.75
CA ASN A 185 51.13 -2.37 26.26
C ASN A 185 49.93 -2.45 25.30
N LYS A 186 49.78 -3.59 24.66
CA LYS A 186 48.68 -3.91 23.73
C LYS A 186 47.71 -4.86 24.40
N PHE A 187 46.45 -4.43 24.55
CA PHE A 187 45.37 -5.30 24.99
C PHE A 187 44.49 -5.60 23.77
N VAL A 188 44.27 -6.86 23.49
CA VAL A 188 43.35 -7.31 22.44
C VAL A 188 42.12 -7.90 23.11
N SER A 189 40.96 -7.31 22.88
CA SER A 189 39.67 -7.82 23.31
C SER A 189 38.98 -8.46 22.11
N GLN A 190 38.68 -9.74 22.18
CA GLN A 190 37.94 -10.48 21.19
C GLN A 190 36.60 -10.92 21.80
N SER A 191 35.49 -10.46 21.25
CA SER A 191 34.15 -10.89 21.65
C SER A 191 33.46 -11.60 20.48
N LEU A 192 33.12 -12.85 20.73
CA LEU A 192 32.32 -13.67 19.81
C LEU A 192 30.88 -13.65 20.36
N TYR A 193 29.93 -13.18 19.57
CA TYR A 193 28.50 -13.30 19.87
C TYR A 193 27.89 -14.32 18.92
N ASP A 194 27.46 -15.46 19.48
CA ASP A 194 26.63 -16.42 18.80
C ASP A 194 25.17 -16.15 19.21
N THR A 195 24.34 -15.81 18.26
CA THR A 195 22.90 -15.65 18.48
C THR A 195 22.18 -16.86 17.91
N ASP A 196 21.77 -17.76 18.80
CA ASP A 196 20.83 -18.85 18.49
C ASP A 196 19.45 -18.33 18.09
#